data_e337805ab76e1460b885649de5ff98b0
#
_entry.id   e337805ab76e1460b885649de5ff98b0
#
_cell.length_a   1.000
_cell.length_b   1.000
_cell.length_c   1.000
_cell.angle_alpha   90.00
_cell.angle_beta   90.00
_cell.angle_gamma   90.00
#
_symmetry.space_group_name_H-M   'P 1'
#
loop_
_entity.id
_entity.type
_entity.pdbx_description
1 polymer ?
#
loop_
_entity_poly.entity_id
_entity_poly.type
_entity_poly.pdbx_seq_one_letter_code
_entity_poly.pdbx_strand_id
1 'polypeptide(L)'
;MNQEKMNIQWYPGHMTKTRRQIEADLKLVDAVCEIVDARIPMSSRNPDIDAICGSKPRIIILNRMDLADPEATKRWAAYFRSKGMVVVITDCKTRKGINDFVPAARSVLKEKLERDAARGMNRPVKVMVVGIPNVGKSTLINQISGRKGAKAENRPGVTRGKQWVTVDSSLLLLDTPGILWPKFEDPNVGLMLAFTGAVKEDVIDVEELSTRLMELLREFYPQVVRDRYGVEPEQDVSAYDLLEQAGKKRGYLMSGGVVNTERMAKVLLDEYRAGKLGRLTFEEPEEV
;
A
#
# COMPACT_ATOMS: atom_id res chain seq x y z
N MET A 1 26.29 -10.02 -17.31
CA MET A 1 25.21 -9.49 -18.14
C MET A 1 24.66 -8.28 -17.43
N ASN A 2 24.68 -7.08 -18.07
CA ASN A 2 24.12 -5.86 -17.51
C ASN A 2 22.61 -6.10 -17.30
N GLN A 3 22.18 -6.16 -16.04
CA GLN A 3 20.76 -6.05 -15.69
C GLN A 3 20.34 -4.60 -16.00
N GLU A 4 19.76 -4.36 -17.16
CA GLU A 4 19.02 -3.11 -17.39
C GLU A 4 17.91 -3.08 -16.32
N LYS A 5 18.08 -2.17 -15.36
CA LYS A 5 17.09 -2.00 -14.29
C LYS A 5 15.81 -1.48 -14.93
N MET A 6 14.72 -2.22 -14.81
CA MET A 6 13.38 -1.77 -15.22
C MET A 6 13.12 -0.39 -14.62
N ASN A 7 13.05 0.64 -15.46
CA ASN A 7 12.87 2.02 -15.01
C ASN A 7 11.37 2.36 -15.06
N ILE A 8 10.64 1.97 -14.03
CA ILE A 8 9.23 2.31 -13.88
C ILE A 8 9.13 3.77 -13.49
N GLN A 9 8.97 4.64 -14.49
CA GLN A 9 8.69 6.06 -14.28
C GLN A 9 7.22 6.32 -14.57
N TRP A 10 6.47 6.65 -13.53
CA TRP A 10 5.09 7.09 -13.71
C TRP A 10 4.96 8.59 -13.46
N TYR A 11 4.73 9.36 -14.51
CA TYR A 11 4.64 10.82 -14.46
C TYR A 11 3.23 11.33 -14.84
N PRO A 12 2.27 11.46 -13.91
CA PRO A 12 1.11 12.29 -14.17
C PRO A 12 1.47 13.74 -13.86
N GLY A 13 1.38 14.63 -14.83
CA GLY A 13 1.72 16.06 -14.71
C GLY A 13 0.95 16.86 -13.65
N HIS A 14 0.01 16.24 -12.95
CA HIS A 14 -0.76 16.83 -11.86
C HIS A 14 -0.15 16.63 -10.44
N MET A 15 0.98 15.93 -10.31
CA MET A 15 1.54 15.59 -8.97
C MET A 15 2.13 16.79 -8.22
N THR A 16 2.78 17.72 -8.90
CA THR A 16 3.22 18.98 -8.27
C THR A 16 2.04 19.78 -7.72
N LYS A 17 0.91 19.78 -8.43
CA LYS A 17 -0.34 20.41 -7.97
C LYS A 17 -0.87 19.70 -6.72
N THR A 18 -0.76 18.36 -6.67
CA THR A 18 -1.26 17.57 -5.54
C THR A 18 -0.41 17.76 -4.28
N ARG A 19 0.92 17.88 -4.39
CA ARG A 19 1.79 18.22 -3.25
C ARG A 19 1.40 19.57 -2.64
N ARG A 20 1.27 20.63 -3.46
CA ARG A 20 0.82 21.96 -3.01
C ARG A 20 -0.56 21.90 -2.36
N GLN A 21 -1.45 21.03 -2.86
CA GLN A 21 -2.78 20.84 -2.29
C GLN A 21 -2.70 20.22 -0.90
N ILE A 22 -1.85 19.20 -0.68
CA ILE A 22 -1.63 18.60 0.65
C ILE A 22 -1.08 19.64 1.63
N GLU A 23 -0.06 20.40 1.23
CA GLU A 23 0.54 21.45 2.06
C GLU A 23 -0.51 22.51 2.48
N ALA A 24 -1.43 22.87 1.57
CA ALA A 24 -2.54 23.76 1.88
C ALA A 24 -3.57 23.12 2.83
N ASP A 25 -3.88 21.85 2.62
CA ASP A 25 -4.88 21.12 3.40
C ASP A 25 -4.37 20.74 4.80
N LEU A 26 -3.05 20.61 4.98
CA LEU A 26 -2.44 20.40 6.30
C LEU A 26 -2.77 21.50 7.31
N LYS A 27 -2.96 22.74 6.84
CA LYS A 27 -3.36 23.87 7.71
C LYS A 27 -4.77 23.71 8.28
N LEU A 28 -5.60 22.86 7.67
CA LEU A 28 -7.01 22.66 8.01
C LEU A 28 -7.21 21.50 8.99
N VAL A 29 -6.19 20.69 9.26
CA VAL A 29 -6.31 19.44 10.01
C VAL A 29 -5.40 19.45 11.25
N ASP A 30 -5.77 18.61 12.21
CA ASP A 30 -5.07 18.48 13.49
C ASP A 30 -4.03 17.35 13.48
N ALA A 31 -4.28 16.29 12.71
CA ALA A 31 -3.38 15.15 12.55
C ALA A 31 -3.42 14.61 11.11
N VAL A 32 -2.44 13.79 10.77
CA VAL A 32 -2.36 13.08 9.50
C VAL A 32 -2.41 11.58 9.73
N CYS A 33 -3.30 10.92 9.01
CA CYS A 33 -3.37 9.46 8.92
C CYS A 33 -2.79 9.03 7.58
N GLU A 34 -1.64 8.36 7.61
CA GLU A 34 -1.01 7.76 6.44
C GLU A 34 -1.42 6.29 6.36
N ILE A 35 -2.05 5.88 5.25
CA ILE A 35 -2.38 4.48 5.00
C ILE A 35 -1.36 3.87 4.04
N VAL A 36 -0.77 2.75 4.45
CA VAL A 36 0.24 1.99 3.71
C VAL A 36 -0.20 0.55 3.52
N ASP A 37 0.35 -0.12 2.53
CA ASP A 37 0.12 -1.55 2.28
C ASP A 37 1.07 -2.39 3.13
N ALA A 38 0.54 -3.22 4.01
CA ALA A 38 1.34 -4.03 4.93
C ALA A 38 2.24 -5.08 4.23
N ARG A 39 2.05 -5.35 2.94
CA ARG A 39 2.92 -6.21 2.12
C ARG A 39 4.22 -5.49 1.71
N ILE A 40 4.17 -4.15 1.61
CA ILE A 40 5.26 -3.27 1.17
C ILE A 40 5.23 -1.95 1.98
N PRO A 41 5.41 -1.99 3.30
CA PRO A 41 5.13 -0.86 4.16
C PRO A 41 5.96 0.38 3.85
N MET A 42 7.25 0.22 3.51
CA MET A 42 8.11 1.36 3.20
C MET A 42 7.89 1.85 1.77
N SER A 43 7.87 0.96 0.79
CA SER A 43 7.62 1.33 -0.62
C SER A 43 6.25 1.95 -0.86
N SER A 44 5.26 1.69 0.00
CA SER A 44 3.93 2.30 -0.09
C SER A 44 3.82 3.65 0.62
N ARG A 45 4.88 4.14 1.27
CA ARG A 45 4.96 5.49 1.84
C ARG A 45 5.43 6.50 0.82
N ASN A 46 4.86 7.70 0.85
CA ASN A 46 5.44 8.82 0.13
C ASN A 46 6.67 9.34 0.90
N PRO A 47 7.90 9.34 0.32
CA PRO A 47 9.11 9.79 1.01
C PRO A 47 9.04 11.24 1.47
N ASP A 48 8.29 12.10 0.78
CA ASP A 48 8.12 13.51 1.13
C ASP A 48 7.17 13.73 2.32
N ILE A 49 6.42 12.71 2.74
CA ILE A 49 5.33 12.91 3.71
C ILE A 49 5.85 13.37 5.08
N ASP A 50 7.04 12.92 5.49
CA ASP A 50 7.64 13.29 6.75
C ASP A 50 8.01 14.79 6.75
N ALA A 51 8.61 15.26 5.67
CA ALA A 51 8.95 16.69 5.48
C ALA A 51 7.70 17.56 5.36
N ILE A 52 6.68 17.09 4.63
CA ILE A 52 5.43 17.82 4.41
C ILE A 52 4.63 17.95 5.71
N CYS A 53 4.53 16.90 6.50
CA CYS A 53 3.75 16.90 7.75
C CYS A 53 4.44 17.66 8.88
N GLY A 54 5.78 17.74 8.89
CA GLY A 54 6.55 18.40 9.94
C GLY A 54 6.22 17.84 11.32
N SER A 55 5.84 18.72 12.26
CA SER A 55 5.50 18.35 13.65
C SER A 55 4.06 17.89 13.86
N LYS A 56 3.26 17.71 12.81
CA LYS A 56 1.87 17.26 12.99
C LYS A 56 1.82 15.84 13.56
N PRO A 57 0.92 15.59 14.54
CA PRO A 57 0.66 14.25 15.05
C PRO A 57 0.31 13.25 13.94
N ARG A 58 0.83 12.04 14.02
CA ARG A 58 0.73 11.06 12.94
C ARG A 58 0.17 9.72 13.39
N ILE A 59 -0.70 9.19 12.53
CA ILE A 59 -1.22 7.83 12.62
C ILE A 59 -0.77 7.09 11.37
N ILE A 60 -0.21 5.91 11.51
CA ILE A 60 0.03 4.98 10.40
C ILE A 60 -0.98 3.86 10.44
N ILE A 61 -1.58 3.56 9.29
CA ILE A 61 -2.45 2.41 9.08
C ILE A 61 -1.71 1.38 8.23
N LEU A 62 -1.36 0.25 8.82
CA LEU A 62 -0.90 -0.93 8.09
C LEU A 62 -2.13 -1.69 7.59
N ASN A 63 -2.56 -1.38 6.35
CA ASN A 63 -3.73 -2.00 5.74
C ASN A 63 -3.37 -3.28 4.99
N ARG A 64 -4.38 -4.09 4.66
CA ARG A 64 -4.23 -5.40 4.00
C ARG A 64 -3.46 -6.43 4.85
N MET A 65 -3.67 -6.40 6.16
CA MET A 65 -3.09 -7.38 7.07
C MET A 65 -3.49 -8.84 6.74
N ASP A 66 -4.57 -9.02 6.01
CA ASP A 66 -5.05 -10.30 5.49
C ASP A 66 -4.12 -10.88 4.40
N LEU A 67 -3.36 -10.03 3.70
CA LEU A 67 -2.44 -10.37 2.61
C LEU A 67 -0.97 -10.34 3.01
N ALA A 68 -0.63 -9.73 4.15
CA ALA A 68 0.73 -9.51 4.61
C ALA A 68 1.17 -10.56 5.63
N ASP A 69 2.47 -10.85 5.68
CA ASP A 69 3.05 -11.71 6.70
C ASP A 69 2.80 -11.14 8.10
N PRO A 70 2.26 -11.95 9.05
CA PRO A 70 1.91 -11.46 10.38
C PRO A 70 3.09 -11.01 11.21
N GLU A 71 4.22 -11.71 11.13
CA GLU A 71 5.39 -11.39 11.92
C GLU A 71 6.11 -10.16 11.36
N ALA A 72 6.23 -10.05 10.03
CA ALA A 72 6.71 -8.84 9.38
C ALA A 72 5.81 -7.64 9.72
N THR A 73 4.48 -7.82 9.70
CA THR A 73 3.53 -6.76 10.10
C THR A 73 3.75 -6.28 11.53
N LYS A 74 4.06 -7.18 12.47
CA LYS A 74 4.39 -6.83 13.87
C LYS A 74 5.69 -6.05 13.96
N ARG A 75 6.75 -6.49 13.24
CA ARG A 75 8.04 -5.79 13.19
C ARG A 75 7.88 -4.37 12.63
N TRP A 76 7.15 -4.22 11.54
CA TRP A 76 6.84 -2.91 10.96
C TRP A 76 6.03 -2.02 11.91
N ALA A 77 5.06 -2.59 12.63
CA ALA A 77 4.31 -1.84 13.63
C ALA A 77 5.21 -1.34 14.77
N ALA A 78 6.16 -2.16 15.22
CA ALA A 78 7.15 -1.76 16.24
C ALA A 78 8.07 -0.65 15.69
N TYR A 79 8.55 -0.79 14.47
CA TYR A 79 9.38 0.22 13.80
C TYR A 79 8.68 1.59 13.74
N PHE A 80 7.44 1.66 13.26
CA PHE A 80 6.73 2.94 13.18
C PHE A 80 6.41 3.53 14.56
N ARG A 81 6.15 2.69 15.56
CA ARG A 81 6.00 3.16 16.96
C ARG A 81 7.30 3.76 17.51
N SER A 82 8.46 3.17 17.21
CA SER A 82 9.76 3.71 17.63
C SER A 82 10.05 5.08 16.99
N LYS A 83 9.45 5.35 15.82
CA LYS A 83 9.50 6.68 15.16
C LYS A 83 8.43 7.67 15.70
N GLY A 84 7.76 7.34 16.82
CA GLY A 84 6.77 8.22 17.46
C GLY A 84 5.39 8.24 16.82
N MET A 85 5.06 7.28 15.95
CA MET A 85 3.76 7.21 15.28
C MET A 85 2.80 6.29 16.05
N VAL A 86 1.51 6.63 16.05
CA VAL A 86 0.46 5.71 16.49
C VAL A 86 0.12 4.78 15.33
N VAL A 87 0.14 3.46 15.59
CA VAL A 87 -0.02 2.44 14.55
C VAL A 87 -1.31 1.66 14.74
N VAL A 88 -2.08 1.57 13.67
CA VAL A 88 -3.29 0.72 13.59
C VAL A 88 -3.07 -0.31 12.48
N ILE A 89 -3.39 -1.57 12.73
CA ILE A 89 -3.27 -2.67 11.77
C ILE A 89 -4.68 -3.06 11.31
N THR A 90 -4.93 -3.00 9.99
CA THR A 90 -6.30 -3.18 9.48
C THR A 90 -6.38 -4.14 8.29
N ASP A 91 -7.54 -4.76 8.18
CA ASP A 91 -8.11 -5.23 6.92
C ASP A 91 -9.40 -4.44 6.65
N CYS A 92 -9.29 -3.43 5.81
CA CYS A 92 -10.43 -2.58 5.47
C CYS A 92 -11.54 -3.33 4.72
N LYS A 93 -11.25 -4.49 4.11
CA LYS A 93 -12.23 -5.30 3.39
C LYS A 93 -13.17 -6.01 4.35
N THR A 94 -12.62 -6.64 5.40
CA THR A 94 -13.38 -7.39 6.41
C THR A 94 -13.71 -6.58 7.67
N ARG A 95 -13.30 -5.30 7.75
CA ARG A 95 -13.43 -4.39 8.90
C ARG A 95 -12.57 -4.73 10.11
N LYS A 96 -11.63 -5.68 10.01
CA LYS A 96 -10.76 -6.04 11.11
C LYS A 96 -9.82 -4.89 11.45
N GLY A 97 -9.72 -4.52 12.74
CA GLY A 97 -8.88 -3.42 13.23
C GLY A 97 -9.44 -2.01 12.97
N ILE A 98 -10.58 -1.85 12.25
CA ILE A 98 -11.16 -0.53 11.95
C ILE A 98 -11.62 0.20 13.22
N ASN A 99 -12.10 -0.52 14.22
CA ASN A 99 -12.58 0.07 15.47
C ASN A 99 -11.47 0.72 16.30
N ASP A 100 -10.21 0.37 16.04
CA ASP A 100 -9.04 0.93 16.74
C ASP A 100 -8.67 2.34 16.23
N PHE A 101 -9.23 2.76 15.08
CA PHE A 101 -8.89 4.04 14.46
C PHE A 101 -9.32 5.25 15.31
N VAL A 102 -10.57 5.29 15.79
CA VAL A 102 -11.07 6.43 16.57
C VAL A 102 -10.32 6.58 17.89
N PRO A 103 -10.07 5.51 18.67
CA PRO A 103 -9.16 5.55 19.83
C PRO A 103 -7.76 6.05 19.47
N ALA A 104 -7.17 5.60 18.36
CA ALA A 104 -5.86 6.04 17.90
C ALA A 104 -5.82 7.54 17.57
N ALA A 105 -6.86 8.04 16.86
CA ALA A 105 -6.98 9.47 16.54
C ALA A 105 -7.12 10.34 17.80
N ARG A 106 -7.84 9.87 18.79
CA ARG A 106 -7.95 10.56 20.09
C ARG A 106 -6.65 10.51 20.90
N SER A 107 -5.96 9.37 20.88
CA SER A 107 -4.68 9.21 21.58
C SER A 107 -3.62 10.18 21.05
N VAL A 108 -3.45 10.26 19.73
CA VAL A 108 -2.44 11.13 19.11
C VAL A 108 -2.76 12.62 19.29
N LEU A 109 -4.01 12.98 19.56
CA LEU A 109 -4.49 14.34 19.78
C LEU A 109 -4.85 14.64 21.24
N LYS A 110 -4.47 13.80 22.20
CA LYS A 110 -4.86 13.89 23.61
C LYS A 110 -4.61 15.29 24.19
N GLU A 111 -3.39 15.80 24.07
CA GLU A 111 -3.01 17.12 24.60
C GLU A 111 -3.85 18.28 24.01
N LYS A 112 -4.19 18.17 22.70
CA LYS A 112 -5.06 19.16 22.07
C LYS A 112 -6.48 19.07 22.61
N LEU A 113 -7.03 17.87 22.73
CA LEU A 113 -8.38 17.65 23.26
C LEU A 113 -8.50 18.16 24.72
N GLU A 114 -7.50 17.91 25.56
CA GLU A 114 -7.45 18.40 26.94
C GLU A 114 -7.40 19.95 27.00
N ARG A 115 -6.57 20.58 26.15
CA ARG A 115 -6.52 22.04 26.05
C ARG A 115 -7.82 22.66 25.58
N ASP A 116 -8.47 22.06 24.57
CA ASP A 116 -9.73 22.54 24.04
C ASP A 116 -10.86 22.40 25.08
N ALA A 117 -10.89 21.28 25.81
CA ALA A 117 -11.84 21.05 26.90
C ALA A 117 -11.66 22.05 28.06
N ALA A 118 -10.42 22.33 28.46
CA ALA A 118 -10.12 23.32 29.51
C ALA A 118 -10.57 24.75 29.14
N ARG A 119 -10.73 25.02 27.84
CA ARG A 119 -11.25 26.29 27.31
C ARG A 119 -12.76 26.28 27.03
N GLY A 120 -13.47 25.21 27.40
CA GLY A 120 -14.90 25.02 27.12
C GLY A 120 -15.22 24.81 25.63
N MET A 121 -14.21 24.47 24.82
CA MET A 121 -14.38 24.24 23.39
C MET A 121 -14.65 22.75 23.10
N ASN A 122 -15.76 22.48 22.46
CA ASN A 122 -16.13 21.12 21.99
C ASN A 122 -16.16 21.11 20.46
N ARG A 123 -14.98 21.05 19.83
CA ARG A 123 -14.84 21.01 18.37
C ARG A 123 -14.42 19.63 17.91
N PRO A 124 -14.97 19.14 16.77
CA PRO A 124 -14.48 17.89 16.20
C PRO A 124 -13.02 18.03 15.79
N VAL A 125 -12.21 17.03 16.09
CA VAL A 125 -10.84 16.92 15.57
C VAL A 125 -10.87 16.57 14.10
N LYS A 126 -9.91 17.07 13.35
CA LYS A 126 -9.83 16.93 11.91
C LYS A 126 -8.58 16.13 11.54
N VAL A 127 -8.76 15.00 10.86
CA VAL A 127 -7.68 14.11 10.43
C VAL A 127 -7.67 14.02 8.92
N MET A 128 -6.53 14.31 8.30
CA MET A 128 -6.33 14.13 6.87
C MET A 128 -5.86 12.70 6.61
N VAL A 129 -6.50 12.05 5.62
CA VAL A 129 -6.12 10.69 5.21
C VAL A 129 -5.32 10.77 3.91
N VAL A 130 -4.07 10.33 3.95
CA VAL A 130 -3.15 10.30 2.80
C VAL A 130 -2.68 8.88 2.51
N GLY A 131 -2.19 8.64 1.31
CA GLY A 131 -1.61 7.36 0.88
C GLY A 131 -1.61 7.22 -0.63
N ILE A 132 -0.92 6.21 -1.11
CA ILE A 132 -0.81 5.90 -2.54
C ILE A 132 -2.17 5.48 -3.15
N PRO A 133 -2.30 5.47 -4.48
CA PRO A 133 -3.47 4.89 -5.14
C PRO A 133 -3.66 3.42 -4.75
N ASN A 134 -4.91 2.95 -4.72
CA ASN A 134 -5.31 1.56 -4.47
C ASN A 134 -4.90 0.95 -3.11
N VAL A 135 -4.32 1.72 -2.19
CA VAL A 135 -3.92 1.25 -0.85
C VAL A 135 -5.13 0.98 0.07
N GLY A 136 -6.32 1.46 -0.30
CA GLY A 136 -7.56 1.25 0.45
C GLY A 136 -8.11 2.47 1.18
N LYS A 137 -7.64 3.71 0.85
CA LYS A 137 -8.08 4.97 1.50
C LYS A 137 -9.60 5.13 1.56
N SER A 138 -10.26 5.10 0.39
CA SER A 138 -11.71 5.30 0.32
C SER A 138 -12.47 4.17 1.02
N THR A 139 -11.92 2.94 1.00
CA THR A 139 -12.50 1.81 1.75
C THR A 139 -12.39 2.06 3.25
N LEU A 140 -11.22 2.50 3.75
CA LEU A 140 -11.01 2.86 5.15
C LEU A 140 -12.01 3.92 5.60
N ILE A 141 -12.11 5.02 4.86
CA ILE A 141 -13.00 6.14 5.18
C ILE A 141 -14.47 5.68 5.22
N ASN A 142 -14.90 4.88 4.25
CA ASN A 142 -16.26 4.32 4.22
C ASN A 142 -16.53 3.40 5.41
N GLN A 143 -15.55 2.57 5.79
CA GLN A 143 -15.71 1.66 6.91
C GLN A 143 -15.76 2.39 8.26
N ILE A 144 -14.95 3.44 8.44
CA ILE A 144 -14.91 4.24 9.66
C ILE A 144 -16.20 5.07 9.80
N SER A 145 -16.67 5.70 8.70
CA SER A 145 -17.85 6.57 8.72
C SER A 145 -19.18 5.81 8.72
N GLY A 146 -19.17 4.50 8.51
CA GLY A 146 -20.39 3.71 8.35
C GLY A 146 -21.21 4.05 7.10
N ARG A 147 -20.67 4.83 6.17
CA ARG A 147 -21.35 5.32 4.96
C ARG A 147 -20.74 4.69 3.71
N LYS A 148 -21.56 4.42 2.69
CA LYS A 148 -21.12 4.02 1.34
C LYS A 148 -20.87 5.24 0.44
N GLY A 149 -20.33 6.34 0.97
CA GLY A 149 -20.29 7.63 0.27
C GLY A 149 -18.98 7.97 -0.44
N ALA A 150 -17.84 7.45 -0.02
CA ALA A 150 -16.59 7.62 -0.76
C ALA A 150 -16.51 6.53 -1.83
N LYS A 151 -16.33 6.91 -3.10
CA LYS A 151 -16.21 5.94 -4.21
C LYS A 151 -14.96 5.11 -4.04
N ALA A 152 -15.11 3.84 -3.64
CA ALA A 152 -14.05 2.84 -3.63
C ALA A 152 -14.07 2.12 -4.97
N GLU A 153 -13.19 2.48 -5.89
CA GLU A 153 -12.96 1.76 -7.14
C GLU A 153 -11.48 1.34 -7.23
N ASN A 154 -11.24 0.17 -7.80
CA ASN A 154 -9.88 -0.36 -8.01
C ASN A 154 -9.14 0.32 -9.19
N ARG A 155 -9.45 1.60 -9.47
CA ARG A 155 -8.80 2.38 -10.54
C ARG A 155 -8.02 3.54 -9.95
N PRO A 156 -6.74 3.74 -10.32
CA PRO A 156 -5.96 4.90 -9.89
C PRO A 156 -6.65 6.22 -10.27
N GLY A 157 -6.73 7.16 -9.31
CA GLY A 157 -7.24 8.51 -9.57
C GLY A 157 -8.76 8.69 -9.45
N VAL A 158 -9.48 7.80 -8.78
CA VAL A 158 -10.95 7.91 -8.62
C VAL A 158 -11.37 9.09 -7.75
N THR A 159 -10.63 9.40 -6.69
CA THR A 159 -10.89 10.61 -5.88
C THR A 159 -10.30 11.83 -6.56
N ARG A 160 -11.16 12.67 -7.17
CA ARG A 160 -10.75 13.83 -7.98
C ARG A 160 -10.58 15.14 -7.19
N GLY A 161 -10.93 15.17 -5.90
CA GLY A 161 -10.86 16.35 -5.05
C GLY A 161 -10.92 16.01 -3.57
N LYS A 162 -10.72 17.02 -2.71
CA LYS A 162 -10.84 16.85 -1.26
C LYS A 162 -12.32 16.75 -0.85
N GLN A 163 -12.60 15.86 0.10
CA GLN A 163 -13.93 15.68 0.65
C GLN A 163 -13.88 15.54 2.17
N TRP A 164 -14.69 16.30 2.89
CA TRP A 164 -14.88 16.11 4.32
C TRP A 164 -15.89 15.00 4.59
N VAL A 165 -15.53 14.07 5.44
CA VAL A 165 -16.39 12.96 5.87
C VAL A 165 -16.54 13.02 7.39
N THR A 166 -17.77 13.15 7.86
CA THR A 166 -18.09 13.09 9.30
C THR A 166 -18.11 11.63 9.75
N VAL A 167 -17.31 11.31 10.74
CA VAL A 167 -17.33 10.00 11.41
C VAL A 167 -18.37 10.03 12.53
N ASP A 168 -18.20 10.96 13.45
CA ASP A 168 -19.12 11.26 14.53
C ASP A 168 -19.08 12.76 14.89
N SER A 169 -19.71 13.16 15.97
CA SER A 169 -19.71 14.56 16.43
C SER A 169 -18.32 15.07 16.85
N SER A 170 -17.34 14.17 17.06
CA SER A 170 -16.01 14.51 17.56
C SER A 170 -14.88 14.35 16.53
N LEU A 171 -15.17 13.77 15.34
CA LEU A 171 -14.14 13.43 14.36
C LEU A 171 -14.60 13.67 12.92
N LEU A 172 -13.81 14.45 12.19
CA LEU A 172 -13.93 14.67 10.75
C LEU A 172 -12.70 14.12 10.03
N LEU A 173 -12.91 13.42 8.92
CA LEU A 173 -11.86 12.97 8.03
C LEU A 173 -11.83 13.85 6.77
N LEU A 174 -10.63 14.21 6.34
CA LEU A 174 -10.42 14.82 5.04
C LEU A 174 -9.86 13.75 4.08
N ASP A 175 -10.67 13.30 3.13
CA ASP A 175 -10.23 12.41 2.06
C ASP A 175 -9.45 13.20 1.03
N THR A 176 -8.28 12.71 0.67
CA THR A 176 -7.42 13.28 -0.36
C THR A 176 -7.21 12.30 -1.52
N PRO A 177 -6.95 12.81 -2.75
CA PRO A 177 -6.55 11.94 -3.85
C PRO A 177 -5.36 11.06 -3.48
N GLY A 178 -5.28 9.85 -4.02
CA GLY A 178 -4.09 9.00 -3.90
C GLY A 178 -2.90 9.63 -4.61
N ILE A 179 -1.75 9.66 -3.95
CA ILE A 179 -0.57 10.36 -4.42
C ILE A 179 0.59 9.40 -4.52
N LEU A 180 1.17 9.35 -5.72
CA LEU A 180 2.52 8.85 -5.96
C LEU A 180 3.43 10.05 -6.18
N TRP A 181 4.73 9.90 -5.92
CA TRP A 181 5.72 10.94 -6.17
C TRP A 181 6.30 10.82 -7.59
N PRO A 182 6.85 11.90 -8.15
CA PRO A 182 7.13 11.99 -9.59
C PRO A 182 8.24 11.05 -10.07
N LYS A 183 9.18 10.68 -9.20
CA LYS A 183 10.33 9.85 -9.54
C LYS A 183 10.62 8.90 -8.37
N PHE A 184 10.73 7.62 -8.68
CA PHE A 184 11.25 6.65 -7.73
C PHE A 184 12.78 6.69 -7.78
N GLU A 185 13.42 7.13 -6.70
CA GLU A 185 14.89 7.16 -6.61
C GLU A 185 15.46 5.74 -6.60
N ASP A 186 14.77 4.83 -5.89
CA ASP A 186 15.05 3.41 -5.91
C ASP A 186 14.10 2.69 -6.90
N PRO A 187 14.63 2.05 -7.96
CA PRO A 187 13.84 1.26 -8.90
C PRO A 187 13.02 0.14 -8.23
N ASN A 188 13.50 -0.40 -7.09
CA ASN A 188 12.79 -1.45 -6.37
C ASN A 188 11.45 -0.94 -5.82
N VAL A 189 11.37 0.31 -5.40
CA VAL A 189 10.09 0.92 -4.96
C VAL A 189 9.05 0.88 -6.08
N GLY A 190 9.47 1.20 -7.32
CA GLY A 190 8.60 1.13 -8.49
C GLY A 190 8.07 -0.28 -8.73
N LEU A 191 8.93 -1.30 -8.61
CA LEU A 191 8.55 -2.72 -8.72
C LEU A 191 7.53 -3.12 -7.64
N MET A 192 7.81 -2.80 -6.37
CA MET A 192 6.91 -3.12 -5.26
C MET A 192 5.52 -2.49 -5.45
N LEU A 193 5.47 -1.23 -5.89
CA LEU A 193 4.23 -0.53 -6.20
C LEU A 193 3.49 -1.18 -7.38
N ALA A 194 4.21 -1.64 -8.41
CA ALA A 194 3.64 -2.32 -9.56
C ALA A 194 3.04 -3.68 -9.19
N PHE A 195 3.72 -4.47 -8.35
CA PHE A 195 3.19 -5.75 -7.86
C PHE A 195 1.83 -5.57 -7.18
N THR A 196 1.66 -4.53 -6.39
CA THR A 196 0.41 -4.28 -5.66
C THR A 196 -0.68 -3.60 -6.49
N GLY A 197 -0.38 -3.20 -7.73
CA GLY A 197 -1.32 -2.50 -8.61
C GLY A 197 -1.51 -1.02 -8.24
N ALA A 198 -0.57 -0.41 -7.52
CA ALA A 198 -0.57 1.03 -7.23
C ALA A 198 -0.19 1.86 -8.47
N VAL A 199 0.57 1.28 -9.39
CA VAL A 199 0.94 1.83 -10.70
C VAL A 199 0.11 1.14 -11.78
N LYS A 200 -0.25 1.89 -12.85
CA LYS A 200 -1.00 1.33 -13.99
C LYS A 200 -0.14 0.38 -14.81
N GLU A 201 -0.73 -0.72 -15.26
CA GLU A 201 -0.05 -1.75 -16.06
C GLU A 201 0.25 -1.32 -17.50
N ASP A 202 -0.44 -0.33 -18.04
CA ASP A 202 -0.32 0.13 -19.44
C ASP A 202 1.12 0.54 -19.83
N VAL A 203 2.00 0.73 -18.85
CA VAL A 203 3.39 1.18 -19.05
C VAL A 203 4.42 0.15 -18.56
N ILE A 204 4.01 -1.07 -18.25
CA ILE A 204 4.86 -2.09 -17.62
C ILE A 204 4.81 -3.36 -18.45
N ASP A 205 5.99 -3.92 -18.75
CA ASP A 205 6.08 -5.28 -19.28
C ASP A 205 5.65 -6.28 -18.19
N VAL A 206 4.53 -6.95 -18.42
CA VAL A 206 3.91 -7.86 -17.45
C VAL A 206 4.76 -9.12 -17.25
N GLU A 207 5.44 -9.62 -18.28
CA GLU A 207 6.32 -10.78 -18.19
C GLU A 207 7.59 -10.45 -17.39
N GLU A 208 8.20 -9.30 -17.64
CA GLU A 208 9.35 -8.83 -16.86
C GLU A 208 8.97 -8.58 -15.39
N LEU A 209 7.83 -7.90 -15.13
CA LEU A 209 7.34 -7.67 -13.78
C LEU A 209 7.11 -9.00 -13.03
N SER A 210 6.49 -9.96 -13.69
CA SER A 210 6.21 -11.27 -13.10
C SER A 210 7.47 -12.10 -12.88
N THR A 211 8.46 -11.98 -13.75
CA THR A 211 9.78 -12.61 -13.57
C THR A 211 10.46 -12.06 -12.30
N ARG A 212 10.38 -10.75 -12.06
CA ARG A 212 10.89 -10.14 -10.82
C ARG A 212 10.12 -10.61 -9.58
N LEU A 213 8.80 -10.74 -9.69
CA LEU A 213 8.00 -11.31 -8.59
C LEU A 213 8.37 -12.76 -8.31
N MET A 214 8.60 -13.59 -9.35
CA MET A 214 9.05 -14.97 -9.20
C MET A 214 10.44 -15.06 -8.53
N GLU A 215 11.35 -14.13 -8.83
CA GLU A 215 12.65 -14.02 -8.19
C GLU A 215 12.51 -13.77 -6.67
N LEU A 216 11.67 -12.81 -6.27
CA LEU A 216 11.40 -12.53 -4.86
C LEU A 216 10.69 -13.70 -4.15
N LEU A 217 9.77 -14.38 -4.83
CA LEU A 217 9.12 -15.57 -4.27
C LEU A 217 10.13 -16.70 -4.04
N ARG A 218 11.06 -16.91 -4.97
CA ARG A 218 12.14 -17.89 -4.80
C ARG A 218 13.03 -17.56 -3.61
N GLU A 219 13.37 -16.28 -3.45
CA GLU A 219 14.28 -15.83 -2.40
C GLU A 219 13.62 -15.86 -1.00
N PHE A 220 12.45 -15.26 -0.86
CA PHE A 220 11.81 -15.07 0.45
C PHE A 220 10.78 -16.15 0.81
N TYR A 221 10.15 -16.77 -0.19
CA TYR A 221 9.04 -17.70 0.00
C TYR A 221 9.12 -18.90 -0.97
N PRO A 222 10.26 -19.65 -1.02
CA PRO A 222 10.44 -20.76 -1.97
C PRO A 222 9.35 -21.83 -1.87
N GLN A 223 8.80 -22.04 -0.67
CA GLN A 223 7.70 -22.98 -0.45
C GLN A 223 6.43 -22.60 -1.22
N VAL A 224 6.17 -21.30 -1.40
CA VAL A 224 5.01 -20.83 -2.19
C VAL A 224 5.14 -21.27 -3.66
N VAL A 225 6.34 -21.21 -4.23
CA VAL A 225 6.59 -21.66 -5.62
C VAL A 225 6.34 -23.17 -5.76
N ARG A 226 6.81 -23.97 -4.80
CA ARG A 226 6.57 -25.42 -4.76
C ARG A 226 5.09 -25.75 -4.64
N ASP A 227 4.46 -25.24 -3.60
CA ASP A 227 3.08 -25.62 -3.25
C ASP A 227 2.06 -25.13 -4.28
N ARG A 228 2.29 -23.90 -4.80
CA ARG A 228 1.31 -23.29 -5.70
C ARG A 228 1.47 -23.72 -7.15
N TYR A 229 2.71 -23.88 -7.61
CA TYR A 229 3.00 -24.11 -9.04
C TYR A 229 3.60 -25.49 -9.31
N GLY A 230 3.99 -26.26 -8.28
CA GLY A 230 4.62 -27.56 -8.44
C GLY A 230 6.00 -27.47 -9.11
N VAL A 231 6.70 -26.34 -8.94
CA VAL A 231 8.01 -26.06 -9.51
C VAL A 231 9.05 -25.97 -8.39
N GLU A 232 10.19 -26.63 -8.57
CA GLU A 232 11.30 -26.52 -7.63
C GLU A 232 12.08 -25.21 -7.91
N PRO A 233 12.16 -24.30 -6.93
CA PRO A 233 12.79 -22.99 -7.14
C PRO A 233 14.30 -23.05 -6.95
N GLU A 234 15.01 -23.83 -7.81
CA GLU A 234 16.46 -23.96 -7.80
C GLU A 234 17.15 -22.64 -8.11
N GLN A 235 18.32 -22.42 -7.47
CA GLN A 235 19.03 -21.13 -7.58
C GLN A 235 19.73 -20.95 -8.93
N ASP A 236 20.08 -22.04 -9.61
CA ASP A 236 20.72 -22.06 -10.92
C ASP A 236 19.73 -21.91 -12.09
N VAL A 237 18.43 -22.05 -11.83
CA VAL A 237 17.37 -21.81 -12.81
C VAL A 237 17.01 -20.35 -12.85
N SER A 238 16.86 -19.75 -14.02
CA SER A 238 16.44 -18.35 -14.12
C SER A 238 14.99 -18.15 -13.61
N ALA A 239 14.67 -16.97 -13.08
CA ALA A 239 13.30 -16.67 -12.63
C ALA A 239 12.29 -16.71 -13.80
N TYR A 240 12.74 -16.41 -15.03
CA TYR A 240 11.93 -16.55 -16.23
C TYR A 240 11.65 -18.04 -16.54
N ASP A 241 12.65 -18.92 -16.45
CA ASP A 241 12.45 -20.35 -16.65
C ASP A 241 11.54 -20.96 -15.57
N LEU A 242 11.61 -20.47 -14.33
CA LEU A 242 10.66 -20.86 -13.27
C LEU A 242 9.23 -20.44 -13.63
N LEU A 243 9.04 -19.23 -14.18
CA LEU A 243 7.74 -18.74 -14.65
C LEU A 243 7.23 -19.60 -15.81
N GLU A 244 8.08 -19.97 -16.76
CA GLU A 244 7.75 -20.86 -17.89
C GLU A 244 7.38 -22.25 -17.39
N GLN A 245 8.15 -22.85 -16.48
CA GLN A 245 7.85 -24.13 -15.87
C GLN A 245 6.50 -24.11 -15.15
N ALA A 246 6.19 -23.03 -14.41
CA ALA A 246 4.90 -22.85 -13.77
C ALA A 246 3.76 -22.79 -14.79
N GLY A 247 3.95 -22.08 -15.90
CA GLY A 247 3.00 -22.04 -17.01
C GLY A 247 2.77 -23.39 -17.65
N LYS A 248 3.81 -24.19 -17.84
CA LYS A 248 3.75 -25.56 -18.36
C LYS A 248 2.97 -26.48 -17.40
N LYS A 249 3.26 -26.41 -16.08
CA LYS A 249 2.56 -27.18 -15.05
C LYS A 249 1.06 -26.85 -14.99
N ARG A 250 0.72 -25.58 -15.26
CA ARG A 250 -0.69 -25.12 -15.33
C ARG A 250 -1.36 -25.40 -16.66
N GLY A 251 -0.66 -25.99 -17.65
CA GLY A 251 -1.20 -26.28 -18.96
C GLY A 251 -1.47 -25.04 -19.81
N TYR A 252 -0.77 -23.92 -19.55
CA TYR A 252 -0.90 -22.71 -20.35
C TYR A 252 -0.03 -22.83 -21.61
N LEU A 253 -0.55 -23.58 -22.59
CA LEU A 253 0.13 -23.85 -23.85
C LEU A 253 -0.57 -23.14 -25.01
N MET A 254 0.23 -22.68 -25.96
CA MET A 254 -0.20 -22.18 -27.27
C MET A 254 -0.12 -23.29 -28.32
N SER A 255 -0.59 -23.00 -29.54
CA SER A 255 -0.44 -23.89 -30.70
C SER A 255 1.05 -24.27 -30.88
N GLY A 256 1.33 -25.54 -31.12
CA GLY A 256 2.70 -26.05 -31.20
C GLY A 256 3.36 -26.42 -29.85
N GLY A 257 2.63 -26.35 -28.73
CA GLY A 257 3.13 -26.80 -27.43
C GLY A 257 4.04 -25.78 -26.72
N VAL A 258 4.16 -24.55 -27.24
CA VAL A 258 4.91 -23.47 -26.61
C VAL A 258 4.16 -22.94 -25.40
N VAL A 259 4.88 -22.65 -24.31
CA VAL A 259 4.26 -22.11 -23.10
C VAL A 259 3.80 -20.66 -23.33
N ASN A 260 2.59 -20.33 -22.90
CA ASN A 260 2.06 -18.97 -22.88
C ASN A 260 2.52 -18.27 -21.59
N THR A 261 3.73 -17.74 -21.61
CA THR A 261 4.37 -17.06 -20.48
C THR A 261 3.65 -15.78 -20.09
N GLU A 262 3.12 -15.02 -21.07
CA GLU A 262 2.31 -13.82 -20.82
C GLU A 262 1.05 -14.14 -20.00
N ARG A 263 0.36 -15.25 -20.32
CA ARG A 263 -0.79 -15.70 -19.51
C ARG A 263 -0.38 -16.10 -18.09
N MET A 264 0.74 -16.81 -17.95
CA MET A 264 1.25 -17.19 -16.63
C MET A 264 1.65 -15.97 -15.81
N ALA A 265 2.28 -14.98 -16.44
CA ALA A 265 2.67 -13.72 -15.83
C ALA A 265 1.46 -12.97 -15.24
N LYS A 266 0.41 -12.81 -16.04
CA LYS A 266 -0.85 -12.19 -15.58
C LYS A 266 -1.46 -12.95 -14.40
N VAL A 267 -1.49 -14.28 -14.48
CA VAL A 267 -2.03 -15.13 -13.40
C VAL A 267 -1.20 -15.00 -12.12
N LEU A 268 0.12 -14.96 -12.20
CA LEU A 268 1.00 -14.80 -11.04
C LEU A 268 0.72 -13.47 -10.31
N LEU A 269 0.64 -12.36 -11.05
CA LEU A 269 0.33 -11.05 -10.47
C LEU A 269 -1.07 -11.00 -9.85
N ASP A 270 -2.06 -11.56 -10.54
CA ASP A 270 -3.44 -11.62 -10.03
C ASP A 270 -3.54 -12.48 -8.77
N GLU A 271 -2.84 -13.61 -8.71
CA GLU A 271 -2.79 -14.47 -7.53
C GLU A 271 -2.10 -13.78 -6.35
N TYR A 272 -1.01 -13.05 -6.56
CA TYR A 272 -0.37 -12.23 -5.53
C TYR A 272 -1.32 -11.15 -5.00
N ARG A 273 -1.95 -10.38 -5.89
CA ARG A 273 -2.87 -9.29 -5.52
C ARG A 273 -4.11 -9.78 -4.80
N ALA A 274 -4.59 -10.97 -5.17
CA ALA A 274 -5.75 -11.61 -4.55
C ALA A 274 -5.42 -12.39 -3.25
N GLY A 275 -4.14 -12.50 -2.85
CA GLY A 275 -3.71 -13.24 -1.67
C GLY A 275 -3.75 -14.76 -1.83
N LYS A 276 -3.85 -15.28 -3.05
CA LYS A 276 -3.87 -16.73 -3.32
C LYS A 276 -2.51 -17.42 -3.14
N LEU A 277 -1.45 -16.62 -3.03
CA LEU A 277 -0.09 -17.08 -2.74
C LEU A 277 0.21 -17.17 -1.24
N GLY A 278 -0.79 -16.83 -0.39
CA GLY A 278 -0.59 -16.70 1.05
C GLY A 278 -0.33 -15.26 1.48
N ARG A 279 0.16 -15.14 2.72
CA ARG A 279 0.43 -13.85 3.36
C ARG A 279 1.91 -13.52 3.21
N LEU A 280 2.24 -12.54 2.38
CA LEU A 280 3.60 -12.24 1.95
C LEU A 280 3.95 -10.77 2.23
N THR A 281 5.19 -10.54 2.68
CA THR A 281 5.76 -9.20 2.84
C THR A 281 7.20 -9.25 2.34
N PHE A 282 7.58 -8.38 1.41
CA PHE A 282 8.90 -8.38 0.77
C PHE A 282 9.85 -7.33 1.35
N GLU A 283 9.46 -6.67 2.41
CA GLU A 283 10.25 -5.63 3.05
C GLU A 283 10.43 -5.93 4.53
N GLU A 284 11.64 -5.68 5.03
CA GLU A 284 11.95 -5.74 6.45
C GLU A 284 12.32 -4.33 6.95
N PRO A 285 11.88 -3.95 8.18
CA PRO A 285 12.32 -2.70 8.75
C PRO A 285 13.81 -2.77 9.10
N GLU A 286 14.49 -1.62 9.04
CA GLU A 286 15.81 -1.49 9.65
C GLU A 286 15.75 -1.89 11.13
N GLU A 287 16.78 -2.54 11.63
CA GLU A 287 16.86 -2.91 13.05
C GLU A 287 16.74 -1.65 13.93
N VAL A 288 15.85 -1.73 14.94
CA VAL A 288 15.55 -0.63 15.88
C VAL A 288 16.51 -0.66 17.04
#